data_bb82aac7f75a139a8bf26c98cf25dbb5
#
_entry.id   bb82aac7f75a139a8bf26c98cf25dbb5
#
_cell.length_a   1.000
_cell.length_b   1.000
_cell.length_c   1.000
_cell.angle_alpha   90.00
_cell.angle_beta   90.00
_cell.angle_gamma   90.00
#
_symmetry.space_group_name_H-M   'P 1'
#
loop_
_entity.id
_entity.type
_entity.pdbx_description
1 polymer ?
#
loop_
_entity_poly.entity_id
_entity_poly.type
_entity_poly.pdbx_seq_one_letter_code
_entity_poly.pdbx_strand_id
1 'polypeptide(L)'
;MKTNRKRLLGAVALIIIWSAAALIVDDEIILPSFVDVFKKIISMFKTGALLPAILKTTSRILIGVFISIVFGNFLAYISYKFNLKEYFEPLFSILRTIPVISIVLIVLFFAEKNLLSIIVVIFVTLPIVYENVHTALTNIDSGKLELAGVCDLKSGTVFRYIEFPAIIKSTLMSLRIALGLSFKAGATSEVVSGATGGLGELMYVSKLSFDMPELIAITFVIIILSFIFEMIAGFLYKRSLKIYD
;
A
#
# COMPACT_ATOMS: atom_id res chain seq x y z
N MET A 1 27.84 7.46 2.85
CA MET A 1 27.64 8.72 3.60
C MET A 1 27.12 9.89 2.77
N LYS A 2 27.60 10.17 1.55
CA LYS A 2 27.16 11.32 0.71
C LYS A 2 25.64 11.29 0.35
N THR A 3 25.03 10.13 0.13
CA THR A 3 23.63 9.99 -0.28
C THR A 3 22.64 10.35 0.84
N ASN A 4 22.94 9.96 2.09
CA ASN A 4 22.08 10.29 3.23
C ASN A 4 22.10 11.80 3.55
N ARG A 5 23.26 12.46 3.37
CA ARG A 5 23.37 13.91 3.57
C ARG A 5 22.54 14.69 2.55
N LYS A 6 22.52 14.27 1.28
CA LYS A 6 21.67 14.90 0.25
C LYS A 6 20.17 14.73 0.53
N ARG A 7 19.75 13.55 1.01
CA ARG A 7 18.36 13.30 1.40
C ARG A 7 17.93 14.16 2.61
N LEU A 8 18.81 14.29 3.61
CA LEU A 8 18.55 15.12 4.77
C LEU A 8 18.44 16.61 4.38
N LEU A 9 19.33 17.09 3.52
CA LEU A 9 19.27 18.46 3.00
C LEU A 9 17.99 18.72 2.22
N GLY A 10 17.51 17.75 1.42
CA GLY A 10 16.25 17.86 0.71
C GLY A 10 15.05 17.95 1.67
N ALA A 11 15.02 17.12 2.72
CA ALA A 11 13.95 17.16 3.72
C ALA A 11 13.95 18.51 4.50
N VAL A 12 15.12 19.00 4.90
CA VAL A 12 15.25 20.30 5.57
C VAL A 12 14.81 21.44 4.63
N ALA A 13 15.20 21.41 3.36
CA ALA A 13 14.75 22.40 2.38
C ALA A 13 13.24 22.45 2.23
N LEU A 14 12.57 21.28 2.19
CA LEU A 14 11.10 21.20 2.12
C LEU A 14 10.43 21.81 3.36
N ILE A 15 10.96 21.56 4.56
CA ILE A 15 10.47 22.16 5.81
C ILE A 15 10.65 23.68 5.80
N ILE A 16 11.79 24.18 5.31
CA ILE A 16 12.05 25.61 5.21
C ILE A 16 11.07 26.26 4.21
N ILE A 17 10.89 25.67 3.04
CA ILE A 17 9.96 26.18 2.02
C ILE A 17 8.53 26.23 2.56
N TRP A 18 8.09 25.17 3.24
CA TRP A 18 6.76 25.15 3.88
C TRP A 18 6.64 26.24 4.94
N SER A 19 7.62 26.34 5.86
CA SER A 19 7.58 27.34 6.93
C SER A 19 7.58 28.78 6.38
N ALA A 20 8.34 29.04 5.31
CA ALA A 20 8.34 30.32 4.63
C ALA A 20 6.97 30.62 3.96
N ALA A 21 6.37 29.62 3.31
CA ALA A 21 5.05 29.76 2.71
C ALA A 21 3.97 30.00 3.78
N ALA A 22 4.01 29.30 4.91
CA ALA A 22 3.09 29.50 6.03
C ALA A 22 3.19 30.91 6.63
N LEU A 23 4.42 31.47 6.74
CA LEU A 23 4.63 32.85 7.20
C LEU A 23 4.10 33.89 6.19
N ILE A 24 4.13 33.60 4.89
CA ILE A 24 3.64 34.53 3.86
C ILE A 24 2.10 34.52 3.83
N VAL A 25 1.49 33.33 4.00
CA VAL A 25 0.03 33.17 3.97
C VAL A 25 -0.59 33.73 5.24
N ASP A 26 0.08 33.63 6.39
CA ASP A 26 -0.31 34.14 7.71
C ASP A 26 -1.77 33.80 8.10
N ASP A 27 -2.24 32.62 7.67
CA ASP A 27 -3.57 32.09 7.97
C ASP A 27 -3.48 30.58 8.21
N GLU A 28 -3.70 30.16 9.47
CA GLU A 28 -3.64 28.76 9.89
C GLU A 28 -4.73 27.89 9.25
N ILE A 29 -5.85 28.49 8.82
CA ILE A 29 -6.94 27.76 8.14
C ILE A 29 -6.54 27.42 6.71
N ILE A 30 -5.68 28.22 6.08
CA ILE A 30 -5.20 27.97 4.70
C ILE A 30 -3.94 27.13 4.73
N LEU A 31 -2.93 27.54 5.49
CA LEU A 31 -1.64 26.86 5.55
C LEU A 31 -1.01 26.96 6.96
N PRO A 32 -1.28 25.97 7.84
CA PRO A 32 -0.73 25.95 9.18
C PRO A 32 0.79 25.82 9.18
N SER A 33 1.41 26.32 10.23
CA SER A 33 2.85 26.17 10.40
C SER A 33 3.22 24.70 10.70
N PHE A 34 4.44 24.31 10.35
CA PHE A 34 4.95 22.98 10.67
C PHE A 34 4.90 22.69 12.19
N VAL A 35 5.13 23.72 13.01
CA VAL A 35 5.11 23.61 14.47
C VAL A 35 3.68 23.30 14.99
N ASP A 36 2.66 23.91 14.42
CA ASP A 36 1.28 23.71 14.85
C ASP A 36 0.75 22.33 14.45
N VAL A 37 1.12 21.85 13.26
CA VAL A 37 0.88 20.48 12.84
C VAL A 37 1.51 19.47 13.81
N PHE A 38 2.77 19.71 14.23
CA PHE A 38 3.46 18.81 15.16
C PHE A 38 2.85 18.84 16.57
N LYS A 39 2.50 20.03 17.07
CA LYS A 39 1.76 20.19 18.35
C LYS A 39 0.42 19.46 18.29
N LYS A 40 -0.27 19.52 17.16
CA LYS A 40 -1.56 18.84 16.97
C LYS A 40 -1.42 17.32 17.02
N ILE A 41 -0.39 16.74 16.38
CA ILE A 41 -0.09 15.30 16.49
C ILE A 41 0.07 14.91 17.98
N ILE A 42 0.89 15.65 18.73
CA ILE A 42 1.10 15.37 20.15
C ILE A 42 -0.20 15.47 20.95
N SER A 43 -1.00 16.48 20.68
CA SER A 43 -2.31 16.67 21.34
C SER A 43 -3.25 15.48 21.06
N MET A 44 -3.32 15.01 19.81
CA MET A 44 -4.16 13.87 19.42
C MET A 44 -3.69 12.55 20.07
N PHE A 45 -2.40 12.39 20.31
CA PHE A 45 -1.89 11.27 21.11
C PHE A 45 -2.30 11.37 22.57
N LYS A 46 -2.23 12.57 23.18
CA LYS A 46 -2.60 12.80 24.59
C LYS A 46 -4.09 12.61 24.84
N THR A 47 -4.94 12.98 23.90
CA THR A 47 -6.41 12.78 23.99
C THR A 47 -6.81 11.32 23.79
N GLY A 48 -5.90 10.46 23.35
CA GLY A 48 -6.15 9.04 23.09
C GLY A 48 -6.95 8.76 21.81
N ALA A 49 -7.29 9.77 21.02
CA ALA A 49 -8.11 9.59 19.79
C ALA A 49 -7.31 8.95 18.63
N LEU A 50 -6.01 9.26 18.54
CA LEU A 50 -5.21 8.91 17.38
C LEU A 50 -4.88 7.41 17.31
N LEU A 51 -4.50 6.78 18.42
CA LEU A 51 -4.05 5.39 18.44
C LEU A 51 -5.14 4.39 18.01
N PRO A 52 -6.38 4.46 18.51
CA PRO A 52 -7.47 3.60 18.02
C PRO A 52 -7.75 3.80 16.53
N ALA A 53 -7.71 5.05 16.04
CA ALA A 53 -7.91 5.36 14.63
C ALA A 53 -6.80 4.77 13.74
N ILE A 54 -5.54 4.88 14.15
CA ILE A 54 -4.39 4.22 13.49
C ILE A 54 -4.61 2.71 13.40
N LEU A 55 -4.93 2.07 14.51
CA LEU A 55 -5.12 0.61 14.56
C LEU A 55 -6.25 0.17 13.64
N LYS A 56 -7.36 0.90 13.63
CA LYS A 56 -8.54 0.55 12.85
C LYS A 56 -8.31 0.71 11.34
N THR A 57 -7.75 1.83 10.90
CA THR A 57 -7.38 2.04 9.49
C THR A 57 -6.32 1.02 9.05
N THR A 58 -5.27 0.85 9.85
CA THR A 58 -4.20 -0.11 9.53
C THR A 58 -4.73 -1.54 9.43
N SER A 59 -5.59 -1.98 10.34
CA SER A 59 -6.16 -3.32 10.30
C SER A 59 -6.99 -3.56 9.02
N ARG A 60 -7.83 -2.59 8.62
CA ARG A 60 -8.61 -2.69 7.38
C ARG A 60 -7.71 -2.80 6.15
N ILE A 61 -6.68 -1.96 6.09
CA ILE A 61 -5.71 -1.97 4.97
C ILE A 61 -4.97 -3.31 4.94
N LEU A 62 -4.45 -3.79 6.07
CA LEU A 62 -3.72 -5.05 6.12
C LEU A 62 -4.59 -6.27 5.77
N ILE A 63 -5.87 -6.27 6.16
CA ILE A 63 -6.82 -7.31 5.75
C ILE A 63 -6.99 -7.30 4.22
N GLY A 64 -7.20 -6.13 3.61
CA GLY A 64 -7.33 -6.00 2.16
C GLY A 64 -6.06 -6.46 1.43
N VAL A 65 -4.88 -6.06 1.92
CA VAL A 65 -3.58 -6.50 1.39
C VAL A 65 -3.40 -8.01 1.52
N PHE A 66 -3.72 -8.59 2.68
CA PHE A 66 -3.62 -10.04 2.89
C PHE A 66 -4.51 -10.83 1.93
N ILE A 67 -5.77 -10.42 1.76
CA ILE A 67 -6.69 -11.03 0.80
C ILE A 67 -6.12 -10.94 -0.62
N SER A 68 -5.57 -9.77 -0.98
CA SER A 68 -4.96 -9.56 -2.30
C SER A 68 -3.73 -10.44 -2.54
N ILE A 69 -2.92 -10.68 -1.50
CA ILE A 69 -1.78 -11.60 -1.58
C ILE A 69 -2.26 -13.02 -1.87
N VAL A 70 -3.24 -13.50 -1.10
CA VAL A 70 -3.74 -14.87 -1.25
C VAL A 70 -4.33 -15.08 -2.64
N PHE A 71 -5.28 -14.23 -3.03
CA PHE A 71 -5.96 -14.36 -4.33
C PHE A 71 -5.06 -14.00 -5.50
N GLY A 72 -4.20 -12.98 -5.37
CA GLY A 72 -3.28 -12.57 -6.43
C GLY A 72 -2.26 -13.67 -6.75
N ASN A 73 -1.65 -14.29 -5.74
CA ASN A 73 -0.76 -15.43 -5.94
C ASN A 73 -1.47 -16.63 -6.55
N PHE A 74 -2.67 -16.95 -6.05
CA PHE A 74 -3.46 -18.06 -6.55
C PHE A 74 -3.84 -17.88 -8.02
N LEU A 75 -4.37 -16.71 -8.39
CA LEU A 75 -4.73 -16.40 -9.77
C LEU A 75 -3.50 -16.34 -10.69
N ALA A 76 -2.39 -15.78 -10.23
CA ALA A 76 -1.14 -15.74 -10.99
C ALA A 76 -0.60 -17.14 -11.27
N TYR A 77 -0.64 -18.03 -10.28
CA TYR A 77 -0.18 -19.41 -10.42
C TYR A 77 -1.08 -20.22 -11.39
N ILE A 78 -2.40 -20.11 -11.25
CA ILE A 78 -3.34 -20.73 -12.18
C ILE A 78 -3.14 -20.21 -13.60
N SER A 79 -3.04 -18.89 -13.74
CA SER A 79 -2.82 -18.24 -15.04
C SER A 79 -1.52 -18.73 -15.70
N TYR A 80 -0.46 -18.89 -14.94
CA TYR A 80 0.81 -19.44 -15.41
C TYR A 80 0.69 -20.92 -15.84
N LYS A 81 0.08 -21.76 -14.99
CA LYS A 81 -0.03 -23.21 -15.24
C LYS A 81 -0.91 -23.55 -16.47
N PHE A 82 -1.97 -22.79 -16.68
CA PHE A 82 -2.96 -23.05 -17.73
C PHE A 82 -2.88 -22.09 -18.92
N ASN A 83 -1.83 -21.25 -18.99
CA ASN A 83 -1.65 -20.21 -20.03
C ASN A 83 -2.86 -19.29 -20.19
N LEU A 84 -3.46 -18.85 -19.06
CA LEU A 84 -4.67 -18.03 -19.05
C LEU A 84 -4.38 -16.52 -19.02
N LYS A 85 -3.15 -16.09 -19.27
CA LYS A 85 -2.76 -14.66 -19.20
C LYS A 85 -3.66 -13.77 -20.05
N GLU A 86 -3.91 -14.16 -21.30
CA GLU A 86 -4.71 -13.39 -22.26
C GLU A 86 -6.16 -13.17 -21.80
N TYR A 87 -6.69 -14.07 -20.98
CA TYR A 87 -8.04 -13.94 -20.41
C TYR A 87 -8.09 -13.01 -19.20
N PHE A 88 -7.03 -13.00 -18.36
CA PHE A 88 -6.97 -12.17 -17.15
C PHE A 88 -6.43 -10.76 -17.42
N GLU A 89 -5.57 -10.58 -18.44
CA GLU A 89 -4.91 -9.32 -18.75
C GLU A 89 -5.90 -8.15 -18.97
N PRO A 90 -7.00 -8.29 -19.76
CA PRO A 90 -7.95 -7.20 -19.93
C PRO A 90 -8.59 -6.78 -18.60
N LEU A 91 -8.97 -7.75 -17.75
CA LEU A 91 -9.58 -7.49 -16.44
C LEU A 91 -8.64 -6.69 -15.54
N PHE A 92 -7.40 -7.15 -15.37
CA PHE A 92 -6.44 -6.46 -14.52
C PHE A 92 -5.95 -5.13 -15.10
N SER A 93 -5.92 -5.00 -16.43
CA SER A 93 -5.62 -3.73 -17.09
C SER A 93 -6.69 -2.69 -16.79
N ILE A 94 -7.97 -3.06 -16.86
CA ILE A 94 -9.09 -2.18 -16.49
C ILE A 94 -8.96 -1.77 -15.02
N LEU A 95 -8.77 -2.72 -14.10
CA LEU A 95 -8.67 -2.44 -12.67
C LEU A 95 -7.53 -1.47 -12.33
N ARG A 96 -6.42 -1.49 -13.06
CA ARG A 96 -5.29 -0.55 -12.88
C ARG A 96 -5.55 0.85 -13.42
N THR A 97 -6.41 0.99 -14.41
CA THR A 97 -6.69 2.28 -15.07
C THR A 97 -7.87 3.01 -14.44
N ILE A 98 -8.77 2.32 -13.76
CA ILE A 98 -9.92 2.96 -13.11
C ILE A 98 -9.42 3.88 -11.98
N PRO A 99 -9.85 5.15 -11.96
CA PRO A 99 -9.55 6.04 -10.84
C PRO A 99 -10.09 5.47 -9.52
N VAL A 100 -9.25 5.47 -8.47
CA VAL A 100 -9.61 4.91 -7.16
C VAL A 100 -10.92 5.51 -6.62
N ILE A 101 -11.14 6.81 -6.83
CA ILE A 101 -12.36 7.49 -6.40
C ILE A 101 -13.62 6.90 -7.05
N SER A 102 -13.53 6.49 -8.33
CA SER A 102 -14.64 5.85 -9.03
C SER A 102 -14.99 4.50 -8.43
N ILE A 103 -13.96 3.71 -8.07
CA ILE A 103 -14.16 2.43 -7.36
C ILE A 103 -14.86 2.68 -6.03
N VAL A 104 -14.38 3.66 -5.25
CA VAL A 104 -14.99 4.03 -3.96
C VAL A 104 -16.46 4.34 -4.11
N LEU A 105 -16.82 5.22 -5.06
CA LEU A 105 -18.20 5.64 -5.26
C LEU A 105 -19.11 4.49 -5.73
N ILE A 106 -18.61 3.63 -6.62
CA ILE A 106 -19.38 2.46 -7.08
C ILE A 106 -19.62 1.47 -5.94
N VAL A 107 -18.57 1.11 -5.22
CA VAL A 107 -18.64 0.12 -4.13
C VAL A 107 -19.49 0.62 -2.96
N LEU A 108 -19.58 1.95 -2.76
CA LEU A 108 -20.41 2.54 -1.70
C LEU A 108 -21.89 2.20 -1.83
N PHE A 109 -22.39 1.91 -3.04
CA PHE A 109 -23.78 1.47 -3.25
C PHE A 109 -24.05 0.03 -2.84
N PHE A 110 -23.01 -0.81 -2.73
CA PHE A 110 -23.14 -2.24 -2.53
C PHE A 110 -22.56 -2.74 -1.22
N ALA A 111 -21.66 -2.00 -0.60
CA ALA A 111 -20.93 -2.42 0.59
C ALA A 111 -21.14 -1.48 1.78
N GLU A 112 -21.06 -2.05 2.98
CA GLU A 112 -21.04 -1.26 4.21
C GLU A 112 -19.82 -0.36 4.27
N LYS A 113 -19.98 0.85 4.82
CA LYS A 113 -18.94 1.88 4.92
C LYS A 113 -17.61 1.37 5.50
N ASN A 114 -17.68 0.50 6.52
CA ASN A 114 -16.50 -0.03 7.18
C ASN A 114 -15.76 -1.10 6.37
N LEU A 115 -16.44 -1.79 5.43
CA LEU A 115 -15.83 -2.78 4.53
C LEU A 115 -15.23 -2.14 3.28
N LEU A 116 -15.66 -0.94 2.96
CA LEU A 116 -15.31 -0.26 1.72
C LEU A 116 -13.80 -0.07 1.58
N SER A 117 -13.10 0.31 2.66
CA SER A 117 -11.64 0.45 2.65
C SER A 117 -10.94 -0.88 2.31
N ILE A 118 -11.42 -2.00 2.86
CA ILE A 118 -10.89 -3.33 2.56
C ILE A 118 -11.06 -3.66 1.08
N ILE A 119 -12.26 -3.46 0.55
CA ILE A 119 -12.60 -3.76 -0.85
C ILE A 119 -11.75 -2.90 -1.80
N VAL A 120 -11.67 -1.59 -1.56
CA VAL A 120 -10.88 -0.68 -2.39
C VAL A 120 -9.39 -1.05 -2.38
N VAL A 121 -8.86 -1.42 -1.22
CA VAL A 121 -7.48 -1.91 -1.11
C VAL A 121 -7.28 -3.20 -1.92
N ILE A 122 -8.26 -4.11 -1.92
CA ILE A 122 -8.19 -5.32 -2.76
C ILE A 122 -8.11 -4.95 -4.25
N PHE A 123 -8.97 -4.07 -4.72
CA PHE A 123 -8.97 -3.64 -6.12
C PHE A 123 -7.66 -3.00 -6.57
N VAL A 124 -6.98 -2.28 -5.68
CA VAL A 124 -5.70 -1.63 -5.98
C VAL A 124 -4.53 -2.63 -5.91
N THR A 125 -4.53 -3.51 -4.90
CA THR A 125 -3.37 -4.35 -4.57
C THR A 125 -3.34 -5.65 -5.38
N LEU A 126 -4.50 -6.27 -5.61
CA LEU A 126 -4.61 -7.57 -6.26
C LEU A 126 -4.00 -7.59 -7.67
N PRO A 127 -4.26 -6.59 -8.55
CA PRO A 127 -3.63 -6.54 -9.87
C PRO A 127 -2.10 -6.45 -9.79
N ILE A 128 -1.57 -5.73 -8.80
CA ILE A 128 -0.12 -5.55 -8.62
C ILE A 128 0.52 -6.89 -8.24
N VAL A 129 -0.08 -7.62 -7.30
CA VAL A 129 0.44 -8.93 -6.87
C VAL A 129 0.35 -9.93 -8.01
N TYR A 130 -0.81 -10.02 -8.68
CA TYR A 130 -1.01 -10.92 -9.82
C TYR A 130 0.04 -10.71 -10.90
N GLU A 131 0.20 -9.48 -11.39
CA GLU A 131 1.09 -9.17 -12.51
C GLU A 131 2.55 -9.48 -12.19
N ASN A 132 3.02 -9.06 -11.02
CA ASN A 132 4.41 -9.29 -10.64
C ASN A 132 4.70 -10.78 -10.42
N VAL A 133 3.78 -11.52 -9.80
CA VAL A 133 3.97 -12.95 -9.57
C VAL A 133 3.86 -13.74 -10.86
N HIS A 134 2.89 -13.43 -11.73
CA HIS A 134 2.78 -14.04 -13.05
C HIS A 134 4.06 -13.81 -13.87
N THR A 135 4.55 -12.57 -13.91
CA THR A 135 5.79 -12.20 -14.60
C THR A 135 7.01 -12.94 -14.03
N ALA A 136 7.09 -13.11 -12.71
CA ALA A 136 8.17 -13.84 -12.10
C ALA A 136 8.16 -15.33 -12.45
N LEU A 137 6.98 -15.94 -12.55
CA LEU A 137 6.81 -17.34 -12.94
C LEU A 137 7.16 -17.57 -14.42
N THR A 138 6.73 -16.67 -15.31
CA THR A 138 7.03 -16.77 -16.75
C THR A 138 8.50 -16.49 -17.08
N ASN A 139 9.21 -15.74 -16.24
CA ASN A 139 10.62 -15.41 -16.38
C ASN A 139 11.55 -16.35 -15.58
N ILE A 140 11.04 -17.49 -15.12
CA ILE A 140 11.93 -18.53 -14.55
C ILE A 140 12.90 -18.98 -15.64
N ASP A 141 14.18 -19.08 -15.26
CA ASP A 141 15.24 -19.53 -16.15
C ASP A 141 14.89 -20.89 -16.80
N SER A 142 14.80 -20.91 -18.13
CA SER A 142 14.49 -22.11 -18.90
C SER A 142 15.47 -23.24 -18.64
N GLY A 143 16.75 -22.93 -18.41
CA GLY A 143 17.76 -23.92 -18.06
C GLY A 143 17.46 -24.67 -16.77
N LYS A 144 16.84 -24.02 -15.78
CA LYS A 144 16.39 -24.68 -14.53
C LYS A 144 15.23 -25.63 -14.79
N LEU A 145 14.29 -25.25 -15.67
CA LEU A 145 13.14 -26.09 -16.02
C LEU A 145 13.57 -27.28 -16.91
N GLU A 146 14.48 -27.07 -17.85
CA GLU A 146 15.06 -28.12 -18.69
C GLU A 146 15.85 -29.13 -17.83
N LEU A 147 16.69 -28.65 -16.90
CA LEU A 147 17.40 -29.50 -15.96
C LEU A 147 16.45 -30.34 -15.10
N ALA A 148 15.37 -29.72 -14.62
CA ALA A 148 14.32 -30.42 -13.86
C ALA A 148 13.66 -31.53 -14.71
N GLY A 149 13.47 -31.30 -16.02
CA GLY A 149 12.97 -32.30 -16.96
C GLY A 149 13.95 -33.44 -17.20
N VAL A 150 15.23 -33.11 -17.41
CA VAL A 150 16.31 -34.13 -17.61
C VAL A 150 16.49 -35.02 -16.37
N CYS A 151 16.33 -34.43 -15.16
CA CYS A 151 16.40 -35.16 -13.90
C CYS A 151 15.08 -35.87 -13.52
N ASP A 152 14.07 -35.85 -14.38
CA ASP A 152 12.72 -36.43 -14.16
C ASP A 152 12.11 -36.01 -12.81
N LEU A 153 12.23 -34.73 -12.45
CA LEU A 153 11.73 -34.21 -11.18
C LEU A 153 10.19 -34.17 -11.20
N LYS A 154 9.57 -34.67 -10.12
CA LYS A 154 8.12 -34.59 -9.94
C LYS A 154 7.66 -33.12 -9.87
N SER A 155 6.47 -32.83 -10.41
CA SER A 155 5.87 -31.49 -10.41
C SER A 155 5.88 -30.80 -9.02
N GLY A 156 5.65 -31.56 -7.94
CA GLY A 156 5.72 -31.04 -6.58
C GLY A 156 7.12 -30.58 -6.15
N THR A 157 8.18 -31.25 -6.68
CA THR A 157 9.58 -30.86 -6.43
C THR A 157 9.89 -29.56 -7.18
N VAL A 158 9.48 -29.47 -8.45
CA VAL A 158 9.63 -28.26 -9.27
C VAL A 158 8.91 -27.09 -8.60
N PHE A 159 7.66 -27.29 -8.15
CA PHE A 159 6.93 -26.27 -7.42
C PHE A 159 7.70 -25.81 -6.19
N ARG A 160 8.12 -26.72 -5.33
CA ARG A 160 8.72 -26.39 -4.03
C ARG A 160 10.07 -25.66 -4.15
N TYR A 161 10.90 -26.05 -5.12
CA TYR A 161 12.29 -25.59 -5.20
C TYR A 161 12.55 -24.54 -6.30
N ILE A 162 11.63 -24.39 -7.26
CA ILE A 162 11.79 -23.44 -8.37
C ILE A 162 10.67 -22.40 -8.36
N GLU A 163 9.40 -22.83 -8.45
CA GLU A 163 8.27 -21.92 -8.61
C GLU A 163 7.94 -21.17 -7.31
N PHE A 164 7.85 -21.86 -6.16
CA PHE A 164 7.49 -21.28 -4.87
C PHE A 164 8.48 -20.20 -4.38
N PRO A 165 9.82 -20.37 -4.48
CA PRO A 165 10.76 -19.30 -4.21
C PRO A 165 10.55 -18.07 -5.10
N ALA A 166 10.25 -18.26 -6.39
CA ALA A 166 9.96 -17.17 -7.31
C ALA A 166 8.68 -16.41 -6.90
N ILE A 167 7.63 -17.14 -6.50
CA ILE A 167 6.39 -16.56 -5.98
C ILE A 167 6.68 -15.71 -4.74
N ILE A 168 7.37 -16.25 -3.73
CA ILE A 168 7.66 -15.51 -2.49
C ILE A 168 8.45 -14.25 -2.75
N LYS A 169 9.53 -14.33 -3.52
CA LYS A 169 10.37 -13.17 -3.86
C LYS A 169 9.54 -12.08 -4.53
N SER A 170 8.74 -12.45 -5.53
CA SER A 170 7.90 -11.52 -6.27
C SER A 170 6.78 -10.93 -5.43
N THR A 171 6.12 -11.73 -4.58
CA THR A 171 5.10 -11.25 -3.64
C THR A 171 5.66 -10.21 -2.68
N LEU A 172 6.83 -10.46 -2.08
CA LEU A 172 7.46 -9.51 -1.17
C LEU A 172 7.91 -8.23 -1.86
N MET A 173 8.37 -8.33 -3.12
CA MET A 173 8.67 -7.15 -3.94
C MET A 173 7.41 -6.34 -4.24
N SER A 174 6.32 -7.02 -4.61
CA SER A 174 5.01 -6.40 -4.87
C SER A 174 4.45 -5.69 -3.66
N LEU A 175 4.58 -6.29 -2.46
CA LEU A 175 4.13 -5.71 -1.20
C LEU A 175 4.74 -4.34 -0.92
N ARG A 176 6.00 -4.15 -1.25
CA ARG A 176 6.67 -2.86 -1.04
C ARG A 176 5.97 -1.73 -1.81
N ILE A 177 5.54 -2.01 -3.05
CA ILE A 177 4.84 -1.03 -3.90
C ILE A 177 3.38 -0.91 -3.48
N ALA A 178 2.75 -2.06 -3.25
CA ALA A 178 1.33 -2.15 -2.95
C ALA A 178 0.95 -1.48 -1.62
N LEU A 179 1.78 -1.60 -0.57
CA LEU A 179 1.49 -1.00 0.74
C LEU A 179 1.39 0.52 0.67
N GLY A 180 2.29 1.19 -0.04
CA GLY A 180 2.21 2.63 -0.24
C GLY A 180 0.91 3.08 -0.90
N LEU A 181 0.52 2.37 -1.95
CA LEU A 181 -0.74 2.63 -2.66
C LEU A 181 -1.97 2.25 -1.81
N SER A 182 -1.88 1.17 -1.03
CA SER A 182 -2.97 0.70 -0.17
C SER A 182 -3.29 1.68 0.95
N PHE A 183 -2.29 2.27 1.60
CA PHE A 183 -2.52 3.30 2.62
C PHE A 183 -3.19 4.54 2.02
N LYS A 184 -2.74 4.99 0.85
CA LYS A 184 -3.37 6.11 0.14
C LYS A 184 -4.81 5.80 -0.24
N ALA A 185 -5.07 4.66 -0.88
CA ALA A 185 -6.39 4.26 -1.34
C ALA A 185 -7.35 3.97 -0.17
N GLY A 186 -6.87 3.26 0.86
CA GLY A 186 -7.64 2.93 2.05
C GLY A 186 -8.07 4.16 2.84
N ALA A 187 -7.15 5.08 3.12
CA ALA A 187 -7.48 6.33 3.80
C ALA A 187 -8.46 7.19 2.98
N THR A 188 -8.23 7.32 1.66
CA THR A 188 -9.16 8.05 0.78
C THR A 188 -10.55 7.44 0.81
N SER A 189 -10.66 6.11 0.78
CA SER A 189 -11.95 5.43 0.83
C SER A 189 -12.67 5.63 2.15
N GLU A 190 -11.96 5.66 3.29
CA GLU A 190 -12.55 5.96 4.59
C GLU A 190 -13.11 7.38 4.67
N VAL A 191 -12.38 8.37 4.13
CA VAL A 191 -12.84 9.77 4.07
C VAL A 191 -14.12 9.89 3.26
N VAL A 192 -14.17 9.27 2.08
CA VAL A 192 -15.30 9.38 1.15
C VAL A 192 -16.52 8.60 1.63
N SER A 193 -16.32 7.42 2.23
CA SER A 193 -17.41 6.59 2.73
C SER A 193 -17.99 7.07 4.07
N GLY A 194 -17.26 7.89 4.81
CA GLY A 194 -17.58 8.21 6.20
C GLY A 194 -17.47 6.98 7.10
N ALA A 195 -16.49 6.11 6.85
CA ALA A 195 -16.21 4.95 7.69
C ALA A 195 -15.80 5.37 9.09
N THR A 196 -16.38 4.74 10.13
CA THR A 196 -16.23 5.17 11.51
C THR A 196 -15.00 4.60 12.21
N GLY A 197 -14.41 5.41 13.10
CA GLY A 197 -13.33 5.07 14.03
C GLY A 197 -11.95 4.98 13.41
N GLY A 198 -11.77 5.32 12.12
CA GLY A 198 -10.49 5.31 11.42
C GLY A 198 -9.89 6.71 11.25
N LEU A 199 -8.68 6.76 10.67
CA LEU A 199 -8.01 8.01 10.33
C LEU A 199 -8.80 8.82 9.30
N GLY A 200 -9.53 8.15 8.38
CA GLY A 200 -10.39 8.82 7.42
C GLY A 200 -11.57 9.56 8.06
N GLU A 201 -12.16 9.03 9.13
CA GLU A 201 -13.17 9.75 9.89
C GLU A 201 -12.60 11.01 10.54
N LEU A 202 -11.44 10.91 11.19
CA LEU A 202 -10.79 12.06 11.79
C LEU A 202 -10.49 13.13 10.73
N MET A 203 -9.98 12.75 9.55
CA MET A 203 -9.77 13.67 8.43
C MET A 203 -11.08 14.34 7.98
N TYR A 204 -12.16 13.57 7.90
CA TYR A 204 -13.46 14.09 7.49
C TYR A 204 -14.01 15.11 8.50
N VAL A 205 -13.91 14.81 9.80
CA VAL A 205 -14.33 15.71 10.89
C VAL A 205 -13.48 16.97 10.89
N SER A 206 -12.15 16.85 10.79
CA SER A 206 -11.24 18.00 10.72
C SER A 206 -11.53 18.91 9.53
N LYS A 207 -11.91 18.32 8.37
CA LYS A 207 -12.36 19.09 7.21
C LYS A 207 -13.63 19.88 7.50
N LEU A 208 -14.61 19.27 8.15
CA LEU A 208 -15.89 19.93 8.46
C LEU A 208 -15.74 21.06 9.50
N SER A 209 -14.80 20.90 10.43
CA SER A 209 -14.49 21.91 11.45
C SER A 209 -13.47 22.96 11.01
N PHE A 210 -12.98 22.89 9.76
CA PHE A 210 -11.92 23.75 9.22
C PHE A 210 -10.62 23.70 10.03
N ASP A 211 -10.36 22.59 10.75
CA ASP A 211 -9.13 22.36 11.51
C ASP A 211 -8.04 21.83 10.57
N MET A 212 -7.40 22.73 9.81
CA MET A 212 -6.35 22.38 8.85
C MET A 212 -5.10 21.81 9.53
N PRO A 213 -4.66 22.30 10.71
CA PRO A 213 -3.57 21.65 11.46
C PRO A 213 -3.83 20.17 11.73
N GLU A 214 -5.06 19.80 12.13
CA GLU A 214 -5.43 18.41 12.39
C GLU A 214 -5.49 17.58 11.11
N LEU A 215 -6.08 18.09 10.05
CA LEU A 215 -6.18 17.42 8.77
C LEU A 215 -4.78 17.08 8.20
N ILE A 216 -3.87 18.05 8.25
CA ILE A 216 -2.48 17.84 7.80
C ILE A 216 -1.73 16.92 8.76
N ALA A 217 -1.95 17.00 10.07
CA ALA A 217 -1.37 16.12 11.06
C ALA A 217 -1.72 14.65 10.78
N ILE A 218 -3.01 14.35 10.50
CA ILE A 218 -3.47 12.99 10.16
C ILE A 218 -2.84 12.53 8.83
N THR A 219 -2.72 13.43 7.85
CA THR A 219 -2.06 13.13 6.57
C THR A 219 -0.60 12.71 6.80
N PHE A 220 0.15 13.40 7.67
CA PHE A 220 1.50 12.98 8.05
C PHE A 220 1.54 11.63 8.72
N VAL A 221 0.59 11.35 9.62
CA VAL A 221 0.48 10.03 10.26
C VAL A 221 0.30 8.93 9.22
N ILE A 222 -0.57 9.12 8.22
CA ILE A 222 -0.79 8.15 7.13
C ILE A 222 0.49 7.95 6.32
N ILE A 223 1.21 9.03 5.97
CA ILE A 223 2.48 8.95 5.23
C ILE A 223 3.52 8.17 6.04
N ILE A 224 3.66 8.45 7.34
CA ILE A 224 4.61 7.75 8.22
C ILE A 224 4.26 6.27 8.32
N LEU A 225 2.98 5.92 8.51
CA LEU A 225 2.52 4.54 8.54
C LEU A 225 2.83 3.81 7.23
N SER A 226 2.47 4.41 6.09
CA SER A 226 2.79 3.87 4.77
C SER A 226 4.29 3.57 4.64
N PHE A 227 5.13 4.54 5.00
CA PHE A 227 6.59 4.39 4.91
C PHE A 227 7.14 3.30 5.84
N ILE A 228 6.61 3.18 7.08
CA ILE A 228 6.99 2.11 8.01
C ILE A 228 6.68 0.74 7.40
N PHE A 229 5.47 0.53 6.87
CA PHE A 229 5.09 -0.75 6.29
C PHE A 229 5.85 -1.06 5.00
N GLU A 230 6.14 -0.06 4.15
CA GLU A 230 7.02 -0.22 2.99
C GLU A 230 8.45 -0.63 3.39
N MET A 231 8.99 -0.04 4.46
CA MET A 231 10.30 -0.41 5.00
C MET A 231 10.31 -1.85 5.52
N ILE A 232 9.28 -2.27 6.25
CA ILE A 232 9.14 -3.64 6.75
C ILE A 232 9.10 -4.62 5.57
N ALA A 233 8.26 -4.35 4.56
CA ALA A 233 8.19 -5.18 3.35
C ALA A 233 9.54 -5.23 2.60
N GLY A 234 10.21 -4.10 2.47
CA GLY A 234 11.54 -4.02 1.86
C GLY A 234 12.62 -4.79 2.63
N PHE A 235 12.54 -4.81 3.96
CA PHE A 235 13.43 -5.61 4.79
C PHE A 235 13.17 -7.12 4.62
N LEU A 236 11.91 -7.53 4.62
CA LEU A 236 11.50 -8.92 4.38
C LEU A 236 11.94 -9.40 2.99
N TYR A 237 11.76 -8.56 1.97
CA TYR A 237 12.24 -8.84 0.62
C TYR A 237 13.76 -9.08 0.57
N LYS A 238 14.55 -8.19 1.16
CA LYS A 238 16.03 -8.35 1.22
C LYS A 238 16.44 -9.62 1.95
N ARG A 239 15.69 -10.02 2.97
CA ARG A 239 15.96 -11.26 3.70
C ARG A 239 15.62 -12.49 2.86
N SER A 240 14.54 -12.46 2.08
CA SER A 240 14.17 -13.56 1.18
C SER A 240 15.21 -13.81 0.09
N LEU A 241 15.84 -12.77 -0.45
CA LEU A 241 16.95 -12.92 -1.40
C LEU A 241 18.11 -13.75 -0.83
N LYS A 242 18.46 -13.57 0.44
CA LYS A 242 19.55 -14.32 1.08
C LYS A 242 19.21 -15.79 1.39
N ILE A 243 17.92 -16.14 1.41
CA ILE A 243 17.48 -17.52 1.71
C ILE A 243 17.35 -18.35 0.44
N TYR A 244 16.98 -17.72 -0.67
CA TYR A 244 16.63 -18.40 -1.92
C TYR A 244 17.61 -18.15 -3.08
N ASP A 245 18.67 -17.37 -2.89
CA ASP A 245 19.84 -17.26 -3.76
C ASP A 245 20.97 -18.14 -3.23
#